data_24217045fa637b165d8ebdebe6137074
#
_entry.id   24217045fa637b165d8ebdebe6137074
#
_cell.length_a   1.000
_cell.length_b   1.000
_cell.length_c   1.000
_cell.angle_alpha   90.00
_cell.angle_beta   90.00
_cell.angle_gamma   90.00
#
_symmetry.space_group_name_H-M   'P 1'
#
loop_
_entity.id
_entity.type
_entity.pdbx_description
1 polymer ?
#
loop_
_entity_poly.entity_id
_entity_poly.type
_entity_poly.pdbx_seq_one_letter_code
_entity_poly.pdbx_strand_id
1 'polypeptide(L)'
;KLKADAGIMVTASHNPPADNGYKVYLGGRIATGPAEGVQLISPADAEIAEAIAAAPHADEIPLSAANVENVDTRADYLDRAAQLVGESSDVTIALTAMHGVGAALGKELLTRCGFRVSLVPEQAQPDPDFPTVSFPNPEEPGALDLGIRHAEEIGADILIAYDPDADRCAAAVPTASGSWHQFTGDETGALLGDYLARRGATGNFANSLVSSRLLGRIAAHYGLGH
;
A
#
# COMPACT_ATOMS: atom_id res chain seq x y z
N LYS A 1 -1.41 -11.86 15.53
CA LYS A 1 -2.63 -12.01 16.35
C LYS A 1 -3.33 -13.35 16.11
N LEU A 2 -3.57 -13.74 14.86
CA LEU A 2 -4.31 -14.96 14.50
C LEU A 2 -3.49 -16.24 14.68
N LYS A 3 -2.17 -16.16 14.81
CA LYS A 3 -1.25 -17.30 14.86
C LYS A 3 -1.45 -18.29 13.70
N ALA A 4 -1.81 -17.74 12.53
CA ALA A 4 -1.97 -18.53 11.31
C ALA A 4 -0.60 -18.96 10.77
N ASP A 5 -0.54 -20.14 10.16
CA ASP A 5 0.68 -20.65 9.54
C ASP A 5 0.92 -20.02 8.17
N ALA A 6 -0.15 -19.60 7.51
CA ALA A 6 -0.08 -18.85 6.25
C ALA A 6 -1.25 -17.86 6.13
N GLY A 7 -1.05 -16.84 5.33
CA GLY A 7 -2.07 -15.90 4.90
C GLY A 7 -2.13 -15.86 3.38
N ILE A 8 -3.34 -15.76 2.83
CA ILE A 8 -3.54 -15.58 1.39
C ILE A 8 -4.37 -14.33 1.19
N MET A 9 -3.82 -13.38 0.44
CA MET A 9 -4.53 -12.20 -0.03
C MET A 9 -4.90 -12.41 -1.50
N VAL A 10 -6.19 -12.42 -1.79
CA VAL A 10 -6.67 -12.55 -3.17
C VAL A 10 -6.70 -11.16 -3.79
N THR A 11 -5.82 -10.92 -4.76
CA THR A 11 -5.68 -9.63 -5.44
C THR A 11 -4.91 -9.79 -6.74
N ALA A 12 -5.29 -9.05 -7.77
CA ALA A 12 -4.49 -8.82 -8.97
C ALA A 12 -3.82 -7.43 -8.94
N SER A 13 -3.83 -6.74 -7.79
CA SER A 13 -3.28 -5.40 -7.61
C SER A 13 -3.89 -4.40 -8.61
N HIS A 14 -3.07 -3.80 -9.47
CA HIS A 14 -3.46 -2.84 -10.50
C HIS A 14 -3.55 -3.45 -11.92
N ASN A 15 -3.55 -4.77 -12.02
CA ASN A 15 -3.71 -5.45 -13.30
C ASN A 15 -5.10 -5.21 -13.90
N PRO A 16 -5.29 -5.45 -15.21
CA PRO A 16 -6.60 -5.32 -15.85
C PRO A 16 -7.70 -6.11 -15.12
N PRO A 17 -8.96 -5.66 -15.19
CA PRO A 17 -10.09 -6.27 -14.46
C PRO A 17 -10.29 -7.77 -14.70
N ALA A 18 -9.86 -8.29 -15.85
CA ALA A 18 -9.96 -9.71 -16.18
C ALA A 18 -8.91 -10.61 -15.50
N ASP A 19 -7.89 -9.99 -14.90
CA ASP A 19 -6.81 -10.74 -14.26
C ASP A 19 -7.21 -11.14 -12.83
N ASN A 20 -6.71 -12.32 -12.43
CA ASN A 20 -6.81 -12.82 -11.07
C ASN A 20 -5.41 -13.06 -10.51
N GLY A 21 -5.30 -13.01 -9.19
CA GLY A 21 -4.05 -13.27 -8.51
C GLY A 21 -4.21 -13.49 -7.02
N TYR A 22 -3.14 -13.90 -6.39
CA TYR A 22 -3.06 -13.98 -4.94
C TYR A 22 -1.62 -13.81 -4.47
N LYS A 23 -1.46 -13.27 -3.28
CA LYS A 23 -0.19 -13.15 -2.57
C LYS A 23 -0.22 -14.09 -1.38
N VAL A 24 0.85 -14.87 -1.17
CA VAL A 24 0.98 -15.82 -0.05
C VAL A 24 1.97 -15.25 0.96
N TYR A 25 1.60 -15.30 2.22
CA TYR A 25 2.42 -14.87 3.35
C TYR A 25 2.65 -16.07 4.27
N LEU A 26 3.88 -16.27 4.72
CA LEU A 26 4.21 -17.36 5.62
C LEU A 26 4.31 -16.83 7.06
N GLY A 27 3.81 -17.60 8.01
CA GLY A 27 3.82 -17.19 9.41
C GLY A 27 3.96 -18.36 10.38
N GLY A 28 3.90 -18.03 11.64
CA GLY A 28 3.79 -18.96 12.76
C GLY A 28 4.78 -20.09 12.78
N ARG A 29 4.30 -21.30 12.45
CA ARG A 29 5.11 -22.53 12.51
C ARG A 29 5.97 -22.76 11.26
N ILE A 30 5.67 -22.10 10.15
CA ILE A 30 6.35 -22.31 8.86
C ILE A 30 7.53 -21.37 8.71
N ALA A 31 7.38 -20.12 9.12
CA ALA A 31 8.43 -19.12 9.07
C ALA A 31 8.60 -18.44 10.43
N THR A 32 9.84 -18.21 10.85
CA THR A 32 10.17 -17.61 12.15
C THR A 32 11.13 -16.44 12.00
N GLY A 33 11.19 -15.58 13.00
CA GLY A 33 12.08 -14.43 13.01
C GLY A 33 11.71 -13.40 11.94
N PRO A 34 12.69 -12.83 11.20
CA PRO A 34 12.43 -11.80 10.18
C PRO A 34 11.56 -12.26 9.01
N ALA A 35 11.41 -13.55 8.79
CA ALA A 35 10.59 -14.13 7.72
C ALA A 35 9.11 -14.31 8.12
N GLU A 36 8.78 -14.17 9.41
CA GLU A 36 7.40 -14.34 9.88
C GLU A 36 6.51 -13.19 9.39
N GLY A 37 5.43 -13.54 8.70
CA GLY A 37 4.46 -12.59 8.15
C GLY A 37 4.91 -11.89 6.88
N VAL A 38 6.00 -12.33 6.26
CA VAL A 38 6.51 -11.79 5.00
C VAL A 38 5.93 -12.55 3.80
N GLN A 39 5.78 -11.86 2.68
CA GLN A 39 5.36 -12.48 1.43
C GLN A 39 6.34 -13.59 1.03
N LEU A 40 5.79 -14.67 0.51
CA LEU A 40 6.50 -15.85 0.01
C LEU A 40 7.67 -15.47 -0.92
N ILE A 41 8.83 -16.03 -0.63
CA ILE A 41 10.05 -15.90 -1.44
C ILE A 41 10.72 -17.26 -1.59
N SER A 42 11.73 -17.35 -2.45
CA SER A 42 12.56 -18.55 -2.62
C SER A 42 13.21 -18.99 -1.29
N PRO A 43 13.30 -20.33 -1.02
CA PRO A 43 12.94 -21.45 -1.91
C PRO A 43 11.47 -21.90 -1.84
N ALA A 44 10.68 -21.37 -0.88
CA ALA A 44 9.33 -21.85 -0.61
C ALA A 44 8.36 -21.62 -1.79
N ASP A 45 8.60 -20.62 -2.64
CA ASP A 45 7.86 -20.40 -3.89
C ASP A 45 7.99 -21.57 -4.86
N ALA A 46 9.22 -22.07 -5.04
CA ALA A 46 9.48 -23.22 -5.90
C ALA A 46 8.85 -24.52 -5.34
N GLU A 47 8.95 -24.74 -4.04
CA GLU A 47 8.35 -25.91 -3.37
C GLU A 47 6.82 -25.91 -3.50
N ILE A 48 6.18 -24.76 -3.36
CA ILE A 48 4.73 -24.62 -3.56
C ILE A 48 4.36 -24.81 -5.03
N ALA A 49 5.14 -24.27 -5.97
CA ALA A 49 4.90 -24.45 -7.39
C ALA A 49 4.98 -25.93 -7.80
N GLU A 50 5.95 -26.68 -7.27
CA GLU A 50 6.05 -28.13 -7.47
C GLU A 50 4.83 -28.88 -6.90
N ALA A 51 4.38 -28.49 -5.69
CA ALA A 51 3.20 -29.08 -5.08
C ALA A 51 1.93 -28.80 -5.88
N ILE A 52 1.78 -27.60 -6.44
CA ILE A 52 0.68 -27.22 -7.33
C ILE A 52 0.71 -28.06 -8.61
N ALA A 53 1.89 -28.22 -9.21
CA ALA A 53 2.04 -29.02 -10.44
C ALA A 53 1.73 -30.53 -10.24
N ALA A 54 1.94 -31.04 -9.02
CA ALA A 54 1.64 -32.40 -8.64
C ALA A 54 0.19 -32.61 -8.15
N ALA A 55 -0.57 -31.54 -7.92
CA ALA A 55 -1.94 -31.62 -7.45
C ALA A 55 -2.88 -32.11 -8.57
N PRO A 56 -4.00 -32.79 -8.24
CA PRO A 56 -5.04 -33.11 -9.22
C PRO A 56 -5.67 -31.84 -9.78
N HIS A 57 -6.45 -31.98 -10.86
CA HIS A 57 -7.23 -30.86 -11.39
C HIS A 57 -8.17 -30.27 -10.32
N ALA A 58 -8.44 -28.98 -10.39
CA ALA A 58 -9.19 -28.26 -9.36
C ALA A 58 -10.59 -28.84 -9.08
N ASP A 59 -11.25 -29.39 -10.10
CA ASP A 59 -12.55 -30.08 -10.02
C ASP A 59 -12.47 -31.48 -9.40
N GLU A 60 -11.29 -32.06 -9.32
CA GLU A 60 -11.03 -33.35 -8.67
C GLU A 60 -10.64 -33.22 -7.20
N ILE A 61 -10.35 -31.98 -6.73
CA ILE A 61 -9.99 -31.75 -5.33
C ILE A 61 -11.24 -31.89 -4.44
N PRO A 62 -11.24 -32.82 -3.47
CA PRO A 62 -12.39 -33.00 -2.60
C PRO A 62 -12.70 -31.73 -1.80
N LEU A 63 -13.93 -31.26 -1.90
CA LEU A 63 -14.44 -30.21 -1.04
C LEU A 63 -14.88 -30.80 0.30
N SER A 64 -14.40 -30.26 1.39
CA SER A 64 -14.83 -30.64 2.73
C SER A 64 -15.47 -29.45 3.43
N ALA A 65 -16.41 -29.72 4.35
CA ALA A 65 -16.93 -28.70 5.25
C ALA A 65 -15.81 -28.33 6.24
N ALA A 66 -15.08 -27.27 5.92
CA ALA A 66 -14.11 -26.69 6.85
C ALA A 66 -14.83 -25.80 7.87
N ASN A 67 -14.28 -25.75 9.08
CA ASN A 67 -14.73 -24.79 10.07
C ASN A 67 -14.13 -23.43 9.69
N VAL A 68 -14.94 -22.57 9.04
CA VAL A 68 -14.53 -21.22 8.63
C VAL A 68 -14.95 -20.26 9.72
N GLU A 69 -13.98 -19.57 10.31
CA GLU A 69 -14.19 -18.52 11.29
C GLU A 69 -14.02 -17.15 10.62
N ASN A 70 -15.00 -16.26 10.76
CA ASN A 70 -14.88 -14.87 10.32
C ASN A 70 -14.28 -14.04 11.46
N VAL A 71 -13.13 -13.44 11.21
CA VAL A 71 -12.43 -12.61 12.20
C VAL A 71 -12.27 -11.20 11.64
N ASP A 72 -12.78 -10.20 12.36
CA ASP A 72 -12.54 -8.79 12.07
C ASP A 72 -11.23 -8.34 12.75
N THR A 73 -10.27 -7.90 11.95
CA THR A 73 -8.98 -7.37 12.41
C THR A 73 -8.83 -5.87 12.17
N ARG A 74 -9.90 -5.19 11.69
CA ARG A 74 -9.85 -3.79 11.29
C ARG A 74 -9.41 -2.86 12.43
N ALA A 75 -9.99 -3.00 13.61
CA ALA A 75 -9.63 -2.18 14.76
C ALA A 75 -8.16 -2.32 15.15
N ASP A 76 -7.65 -3.54 15.18
CA ASP A 76 -6.24 -3.79 15.50
C ASP A 76 -5.28 -3.20 14.48
N TYR A 77 -5.65 -3.27 13.19
CA TYR A 77 -4.89 -2.66 12.11
C TYR A 77 -4.84 -1.14 12.26
N LEU A 78 -5.99 -0.50 12.47
CA LEU A 78 -6.10 0.94 12.66
C LEU A 78 -5.32 1.41 13.88
N ASP A 79 -5.41 0.70 15.01
CA ASP A 79 -4.67 1.00 16.23
C ASP A 79 -3.16 0.91 16.00
N ARG A 80 -2.71 -0.11 15.28
CA ARG A 80 -1.29 -0.28 14.96
C ARG A 80 -0.79 0.78 13.99
N ALA A 81 -1.54 1.05 12.93
CA ALA A 81 -1.17 2.03 11.91
C ALA A 81 -1.15 3.46 12.47
N ALA A 82 -2.11 3.83 13.32
CA ALA A 82 -2.16 5.14 13.96
C ALA A 82 -0.92 5.43 14.83
N GLN A 83 -0.28 4.42 15.40
CA GLN A 83 0.95 4.60 16.18
C GLN A 83 2.16 5.06 15.34
N LEU A 84 2.11 4.89 14.02
CA LEU A 84 3.18 5.32 13.12
C LEU A 84 3.12 6.83 12.85
N VAL A 85 1.96 7.44 13.02
CA VAL A 85 1.76 8.87 12.84
C VAL A 85 2.35 9.60 14.06
N GLY A 86 3.17 10.60 13.78
CA GLY A 86 3.72 11.45 14.83
C GLY A 86 2.71 12.52 15.27
N GLU A 87 3.10 13.77 15.16
CA GLU A 87 2.20 14.89 15.45
C GLU A 87 1.21 15.06 14.28
N SER A 88 -0.07 15.23 14.62
CA SER A 88 -1.07 15.65 13.64
C SER A 88 -0.87 17.12 13.29
N SER A 89 -1.15 17.47 12.05
CA SER A 89 -1.14 18.84 11.56
C SER A 89 -2.48 19.19 10.94
N ASP A 90 -2.77 20.47 10.83
CA ASP A 90 -4.00 20.97 10.21
C ASP A 90 -3.91 20.89 8.66
N VAL A 91 -3.72 19.65 8.16
CA VAL A 91 -3.58 19.35 6.75
C VAL A 91 -4.89 18.80 6.20
N THR A 92 -5.28 19.32 5.04
CA THR A 92 -6.42 18.81 4.27
C THR A 92 -5.91 17.86 3.19
N ILE A 93 -6.41 16.64 3.22
CA ILE A 93 -6.01 15.56 2.30
C ILE A 93 -7.15 15.26 1.34
N ALA A 94 -6.89 15.36 0.03
CA ALA A 94 -7.70 14.69 -0.98
C ALA A 94 -7.22 13.24 -1.08
N LEU A 95 -8.12 12.26 -1.02
CA LEU A 95 -7.78 10.84 -1.04
C LEU A 95 -8.54 10.12 -2.13
N THR A 96 -7.84 9.40 -2.97
CA THR A 96 -8.43 8.44 -3.89
C THR A 96 -7.86 7.04 -3.73
N ALA A 97 -8.69 6.03 -3.93
CA ALA A 97 -8.27 4.64 -4.08
C ALA A 97 -8.51 4.14 -5.52
N MET A 98 -8.82 5.04 -6.46
CA MET A 98 -9.06 4.73 -7.88
C MET A 98 -9.99 3.52 -8.07
N HIS A 99 -11.14 3.53 -7.40
CA HIS A 99 -12.11 2.42 -7.29
C HIS A 99 -11.59 1.16 -6.57
N GLY A 100 -10.46 1.26 -5.87
CA GLY A 100 -9.95 0.16 -5.04
C GLY A 100 -10.59 0.09 -3.66
N VAL A 101 -10.16 -0.88 -2.88
CA VAL A 101 -10.74 -1.21 -1.57
C VAL A 101 -10.23 -0.32 -0.43
N GLY A 102 -9.18 0.47 -0.64
CA GLY A 102 -8.48 1.22 0.41
C GLY A 102 -9.16 2.51 0.89
N ALA A 103 -10.15 3.05 0.15
CA ALA A 103 -10.71 4.38 0.40
C ALA A 103 -11.29 4.54 1.81
N ALA A 104 -12.18 3.64 2.22
CA ALA A 104 -12.86 3.73 3.50
C ALA A 104 -11.90 3.57 4.68
N LEU A 105 -11.01 2.59 4.62
CA LEU A 105 -10.04 2.32 5.69
C LEU A 105 -8.99 3.45 5.78
N GLY A 106 -8.50 3.93 4.64
CA GLY A 106 -7.55 5.05 4.57
C GLY A 106 -8.15 6.34 5.13
N LYS A 107 -9.40 6.67 4.75
CA LYS A 107 -10.10 7.82 5.31
C LYS A 107 -10.25 7.71 6.83
N GLU A 108 -10.69 6.55 7.32
CA GLU A 108 -10.86 6.32 8.77
C GLU A 108 -9.54 6.49 9.52
N LEU A 109 -8.46 5.87 9.03
CA LEU A 109 -7.13 5.97 9.64
C LEU A 109 -6.65 7.42 9.70
N LEU A 110 -6.63 8.11 8.57
CA LEU A 110 -6.13 9.48 8.49
C LEU A 110 -6.98 10.46 9.32
N THR A 111 -8.31 10.30 9.30
CA THR A 111 -9.21 11.10 10.14
C THR A 111 -8.96 10.85 11.63
N ARG A 112 -8.77 9.58 12.02
CA ARG A 112 -8.42 9.21 13.40
C ARG A 112 -7.08 9.79 13.84
N CYS A 113 -6.16 9.99 12.92
CA CYS A 113 -4.87 10.64 13.15
C CYS A 113 -4.95 12.17 13.16
N GLY A 114 -6.15 12.77 13.01
CA GLY A 114 -6.40 14.20 13.14
C GLY A 114 -6.34 15.00 11.85
N PHE A 115 -6.24 14.33 10.68
CA PHE A 115 -6.26 15.01 9.38
C PHE A 115 -7.68 15.26 8.87
N ARG A 116 -7.87 16.32 8.10
CA ARG A 116 -9.10 16.53 7.33
C ARG A 116 -9.02 15.76 6.02
N VAL A 117 -9.91 14.80 5.80
CA VAL A 117 -9.86 13.91 4.63
C VAL A 117 -11.13 13.99 3.81
N SER A 118 -10.98 14.33 2.54
CA SER A 118 -12.04 14.27 1.53
C SER A 118 -11.72 13.20 0.49
N LEU A 119 -12.65 12.26 0.30
CA LEU A 119 -12.54 11.29 -0.78
C LEU A 119 -12.91 11.91 -2.12
N VAL A 120 -12.22 11.51 -3.18
CA VAL A 120 -12.65 11.78 -4.56
C VAL A 120 -13.95 11.03 -4.80
N PRO A 121 -15.10 11.73 -5.00
CA PRO A 121 -16.42 11.10 -4.93
C PRO A 121 -16.61 9.98 -5.96
N GLU A 122 -16.16 10.20 -7.19
CA GLU A 122 -16.30 9.28 -8.31
C GLU A 122 -15.50 7.98 -8.11
N GLN A 123 -14.44 8.01 -7.29
CA GLN A 123 -13.51 6.91 -7.07
C GLN A 123 -13.57 6.34 -5.64
N ALA A 124 -14.56 6.78 -4.85
CA ALA A 124 -14.65 6.44 -3.43
C ALA A 124 -15.17 5.03 -3.15
N GLN A 125 -15.90 4.44 -4.10
CA GLN A 125 -16.45 3.10 -3.96
C GLN A 125 -15.64 2.11 -4.80
N PRO A 126 -15.41 0.89 -4.28
CA PRO A 126 -14.79 -0.17 -5.07
C PRO A 126 -15.63 -0.49 -6.31
N ASP A 127 -14.97 -0.52 -7.47
CA ASP A 127 -15.58 -0.90 -8.74
C ASP A 127 -14.55 -1.69 -9.55
N PRO A 128 -14.82 -2.98 -9.84
CA PRO A 128 -13.87 -3.83 -10.54
C PRO A 128 -13.64 -3.45 -12.01
N ASP A 129 -14.49 -2.60 -12.59
CA ASP A 129 -14.36 -2.14 -13.97
C ASP A 129 -13.52 -0.86 -14.10
N PHE A 130 -13.14 -0.22 -12.98
CA PHE A 130 -12.31 1.01 -12.93
C PHE A 130 -12.75 2.10 -13.91
N PRO A 131 -14.04 2.54 -13.91
CA PRO A 131 -14.64 3.31 -15.00
C PRO A 131 -14.01 4.68 -15.26
N THR A 132 -13.23 5.22 -14.33
CA THR A 132 -12.62 6.56 -14.48
C THR A 132 -11.15 6.55 -14.82
N VAL A 133 -10.50 5.37 -14.84
CA VAL A 133 -9.08 5.22 -15.16
C VAL A 133 -8.91 4.03 -16.11
N SER A 134 -8.11 4.21 -17.15
CA SER A 134 -7.83 3.12 -18.09
C SER A 134 -6.89 2.07 -17.50
N PHE A 135 -6.05 2.46 -16.56
CA PHE A 135 -5.13 1.59 -15.83
C PHE A 135 -4.98 2.13 -14.39
N PRO A 136 -5.45 1.38 -13.37
CA PRO A 136 -5.53 1.89 -12.00
C PRO A 136 -4.19 1.82 -11.25
N ASN A 137 -3.13 2.34 -11.87
CA ASN A 137 -1.82 2.52 -11.26
C ASN A 137 -1.60 4.02 -10.99
N PRO A 138 -1.41 4.45 -9.73
CA PRO A 138 -1.24 5.86 -9.40
C PRO A 138 0.02 6.50 -10.02
N GLU A 139 0.96 5.71 -10.52
CA GLU A 139 2.16 6.23 -11.21
C GLU A 139 1.94 6.50 -12.70
N GLU A 140 0.81 6.05 -13.27
CA GLU A 140 0.52 6.26 -14.68
C GLU A 140 0.15 7.72 -14.99
N PRO A 141 0.58 8.24 -16.14
CA PRO A 141 0.18 9.57 -16.58
C PRO A 141 -1.35 9.72 -16.65
N GLY A 142 -1.89 10.77 -16.02
CA GLY A 142 -3.32 11.06 -16.01
C GLY A 142 -4.13 10.27 -14.97
N ALA A 143 -3.57 9.27 -14.28
CA ALA A 143 -4.28 8.51 -13.25
C ALA A 143 -4.75 9.39 -12.08
N LEU A 144 -4.03 10.46 -11.79
CA LEU A 144 -4.34 11.39 -10.69
C LEU A 144 -5.19 12.60 -11.12
N ASP A 145 -5.58 12.76 -12.39
CA ASP A 145 -6.26 13.97 -12.88
C ASP A 145 -7.57 14.26 -12.13
N LEU A 146 -8.38 13.25 -11.85
CA LEU A 146 -9.60 13.39 -11.04
C LEU A 146 -9.28 13.80 -9.59
N GLY A 147 -8.27 13.19 -9.02
CA GLY A 147 -7.79 13.50 -7.68
C GLY A 147 -7.28 14.93 -7.56
N ILE A 148 -6.51 15.39 -8.52
CA ILE A 148 -5.98 16.77 -8.58
C ILE A 148 -7.12 17.78 -8.69
N ARG A 149 -8.10 17.56 -9.58
CA ARG A 149 -9.28 18.43 -9.68
C ARG A 149 -10.03 18.54 -8.36
N HIS A 150 -10.31 17.42 -7.72
CA HIS A 150 -10.97 17.40 -6.43
C HIS A 150 -10.13 18.10 -5.34
N ALA A 151 -8.82 17.90 -5.35
CA ALA A 151 -7.89 18.56 -4.43
C ALA A 151 -7.90 20.09 -4.60
N GLU A 152 -7.96 20.58 -5.83
CA GLU A 152 -8.09 22.01 -6.16
C GLU A 152 -9.43 22.57 -5.67
N GLU A 153 -10.55 21.88 -5.93
CA GLU A 153 -11.89 22.30 -5.53
C GLU A 153 -12.04 22.47 -4.02
N ILE A 154 -11.41 21.61 -3.23
CA ILE A 154 -11.49 21.65 -1.77
C ILE A 154 -10.34 22.43 -1.11
N GLY A 155 -9.37 22.92 -1.87
CA GLY A 155 -8.17 23.58 -1.36
C GLY A 155 -7.31 22.62 -0.52
N ALA A 156 -7.09 21.40 -0.99
CA ALA A 156 -6.28 20.42 -0.30
C ALA A 156 -4.79 20.79 -0.31
N ASP A 157 -4.10 20.45 0.77
CA ASP A 157 -2.65 20.64 0.91
C ASP A 157 -1.88 19.50 0.24
N ILE A 158 -2.50 18.31 0.12
CA ILE A 158 -1.91 17.11 -0.48
C ILE A 158 -3.00 16.22 -1.08
N LEU A 159 -2.69 15.60 -2.19
CA LEU A 159 -3.42 14.46 -2.75
C LEU A 159 -2.66 13.17 -2.42
N ILE A 160 -3.37 12.18 -1.91
CA ILE A 160 -2.87 10.81 -1.74
C ILE A 160 -3.71 9.88 -2.61
N ALA A 161 -3.05 9.02 -3.37
CA ALA A 161 -3.69 8.01 -4.21
C ALA A 161 -3.17 6.62 -3.84
N TYR A 162 -4.08 5.68 -3.65
CA TYR A 162 -3.78 4.26 -3.49
C TYR A 162 -4.02 3.52 -4.79
N ASP A 163 -3.26 2.46 -5.03
CA ASP A 163 -3.62 1.45 -6.02
C ASP A 163 -4.78 0.57 -5.51
N PRO A 164 -5.40 -0.30 -6.33
CA PRO A 164 -6.65 -0.97 -5.96
C PRO A 164 -6.61 -1.82 -4.69
N ASP A 165 -5.50 -2.49 -4.39
CA ASP A 165 -5.34 -3.27 -3.16
C ASP A 165 -4.64 -2.49 -2.03
N ALA A 166 -4.33 -1.21 -2.26
CA ALA A 166 -3.78 -0.27 -1.30
C ALA A 166 -2.43 -0.69 -0.66
N ASP A 167 -1.62 -1.46 -1.38
CA ASP A 167 -0.27 -1.79 -0.94
C ASP A 167 0.77 -0.75 -1.44
N ARG A 168 0.35 0.16 -2.33
CA ARG A 168 1.16 1.27 -2.85
C ARG A 168 0.41 2.59 -2.73
N CYS A 169 1.17 3.67 -2.65
CA CYS A 169 0.61 5.02 -2.69
C CYS A 169 1.49 5.94 -3.52
N ALA A 170 0.84 6.91 -4.16
CA ALA A 170 1.47 8.10 -4.71
C ALA A 170 0.95 9.34 -3.99
N ALA A 171 1.74 10.39 -3.98
CA ALA A 171 1.35 11.68 -3.43
C ALA A 171 1.63 12.80 -4.42
N ALA A 172 0.81 13.85 -4.36
CA ALA A 172 1.03 15.08 -5.11
C ALA A 172 0.74 16.29 -4.24
N VAL A 173 1.44 17.39 -4.48
CA VAL A 173 1.29 18.66 -3.75
C VAL A 173 1.18 19.84 -4.71
N PRO A 174 0.47 20.93 -4.31
CA PRO A 174 0.45 22.13 -5.10
C PRO A 174 1.83 22.81 -5.11
N THR A 175 2.23 23.33 -6.25
CA THR A 175 3.45 24.13 -6.43
C THR A 175 3.16 25.61 -6.30
N ALA A 176 4.20 26.41 -6.13
CA ALA A 176 4.08 27.87 -6.09
C ALA A 176 3.53 28.48 -7.41
N SER A 177 3.62 27.76 -8.52
CA SER A 177 3.06 28.18 -9.82
C SER A 177 1.57 27.86 -9.99
N GLY A 178 0.96 27.16 -9.01
CA GLY A 178 -0.44 26.72 -9.06
C GLY A 178 -0.67 25.41 -9.80
N SER A 179 0.39 24.76 -10.30
CA SER A 179 0.33 23.37 -10.82
C SER A 179 0.50 22.38 -9.68
N TRP A 180 0.23 21.11 -9.94
CA TRP A 180 0.50 20.03 -8.99
C TRP A 180 1.77 19.28 -9.40
N HIS A 181 2.60 18.94 -8.41
CA HIS A 181 3.75 18.07 -8.56
C HIS A 181 3.43 16.71 -7.94
N GLN A 182 3.37 15.68 -8.78
CA GLN A 182 3.29 14.30 -8.34
C GLN A 182 4.70 13.80 -8.02
N PHE A 183 4.90 13.31 -6.80
CA PHE A 183 6.16 12.71 -6.40
C PHE A 183 6.35 11.36 -7.10
N THR A 184 7.55 11.14 -7.59
CA THR A 184 8.00 9.80 -8.00
C THR A 184 8.19 8.91 -6.77
N GLY A 185 8.23 7.60 -6.96
CA GLY A 185 8.53 6.65 -5.87
C GLY A 185 9.89 6.93 -5.23
N ASP A 186 10.88 7.37 -6.01
CA ASP A 186 12.20 7.76 -5.51
C ASP A 186 12.18 9.02 -4.64
N GLU A 187 11.45 10.06 -5.05
CA GLU A 187 11.24 11.26 -4.25
C GLU A 187 10.51 10.95 -2.94
N THR A 188 9.45 10.14 -3.01
CA THR A 188 8.69 9.70 -1.83
C THR A 188 9.59 8.90 -0.88
N GLY A 189 10.39 7.97 -1.40
CA GLY A 189 11.34 7.19 -0.62
C GLY A 189 12.40 8.05 0.06
N ALA A 190 12.91 9.07 -0.63
CA ALA A 190 13.87 10.02 -0.09
C ALA A 190 13.26 10.87 1.04
N LEU A 191 12.04 11.39 0.85
CA LEU A 191 11.30 12.14 1.87
C LEU A 191 11.03 11.30 3.12
N LEU A 192 10.59 10.05 2.96
CA LEU A 192 10.40 9.12 4.07
C LEU A 192 11.70 8.81 4.80
N GLY A 193 12.80 8.62 4.06
CA GLY A 193 14.12 8.41 4.63
C GLY A 193 14.61 9.59 5.47
N ASP A 194 14.48 10.81 4.95
CA ASP A 194 14.81 12.03 5.70
C ASP A 194 13.94 12.19 6.96
N TYR A 195 12.63 11.96 6.83
CA TYR A 195 11.71 12.00 7.95
C TYR A 195 12.08 11.01 9.06
N LEU A 196 12.37 9.77 8.70
CA LEU A 196 12.76 8.73 9.67
C LEU A 196 14.10 9.06 10.34
N ALA A 197 15.08 9.54 9.57
CA ALA A 197 16.39 9.93 10.09
C ALA A 197 16.27 11.07 11.11
N ARG A 198 15.48 12.12 10.82
CA ARG A 198 15.18 13.21 11.75
C ARG A 198 14.52 12.73 13.06
N ARG A 199 13.76 11.66 13.01
CA ARG A 199 13.12 11.04 14.19
C ARG A 199 14.02 10.06 14.93
N GLY A 200 15.30 9.99 14.58
CA GLY A 200 16.27 9.16 15.29
C GLY A 200 16.28 7.70 14.87
N ALA A 201 15.88 7.40 13.63
CA ALA A 201 16.05 6.05 13.08
C ALA A 201 17.51 5.61 13.21
N THR A 202 17.71 4.32 13.46
CA THR A 202 19.03 3.69 13.58
C THR A 202 19.16 2.56 12.58
N GLY A 203 20.38 2.16 12.26
CA GLY A 203 20.67 1.06 11.34
C GLY A 203 20.99 1.53 9.93
N ASN A 204 20.66 0.72 8.93
CA ASN A 204 20.96 0.97 7.54
C ASN A 204 19.67 1.26 6.76
N PHE A 205 19.73 2.26 5.89
CA PHE A 205 18.72 2.44 4.85
C PHE A 205 19.09 1.59 3.64
N ALA A 206 18.06 1.18 2.89
CA ALA A 206 18.25 0.45 1.66
C ALA A 206 17.15 0.83 0.66
N ASN A 207 17.49 0.84 -0.61
CA ASN A 207 16.57 1.04 -1.72
C ASN A 207 16.90 0.10 -2.88
N SER A 208 16.02 0.04 -3.86
CA SER A 208 16.24 -0.78 -5.03
C SER A 208 17.35 -0.22 -5.93
N LEU A 209 17.94 -1.07 -6.76
CA LEU A 209 19.00 -0.68 -7.71
C LEU A 209 18.57 0.41 -8.70
N VAL A 210 17.27 0.47 -9.00
CA VAL A 210 16.69 1.45 -9.95
C VAL A 210 16.40 2.80 -9.32
N SER A 211 16.51 2.93 -8.00
CA SER A 211 16.34 4.20 -7.30
C SER A 211 17.56 5.09 -7.43
N SER A 212 17.40 6.40 -7.17
CA SER A 212 18.52 7.34 -7.18
C SER A 212 19.46 7.13 -5.99
N ARG A 213 20.56 7.88 -5.98
CA ARG A 213 21.52 7.89 -4.86
C ARG A 213 21.12 8.82 -3.72
N LEU A 214 19.93 9.42 -3.78
CA LEU A 214 19.53 10.45 -2.82
C LEU A 214 19.38 9.88 -1.41
N LEU A 215 18.74 8.72 -1.28
CA LEU A 215 18.59 8.07 0.04
C LEU A 215 19.93 7.77 0.70
N GLY A 216 20.92 7.28 -0.06
CA GLY A 216 22.28 7.05 0.47
C GLY A 216 22.97 8.32 0.93
N ARG A 217 22.73 9.46 0.25
CA ARG A 217 23.26 10.76 0.69
C ARG A 217 22.58 11.26 1.97
N ILE A 218 21.27 11.05 2.09
CA ILE A 218 20.50 11.33 3.30
C ILE A 218 21.04 10.48 4.45
N ALA A 219 21.19 9.18 4.27
CA ALA A 219 21.75 8.28 5.28
C ALA A 219 23.11 8.77 5.77
N ALA A 220 24.03 9.06 4.85
CA ALA A 220 25.35 9.58 5.18
C ALA A 220 25.31 10.91 5.95
N HIS A 221 24.38 11.83 5.60
CA HIS A 221 24.21 13.11 6.29
C HIS A 221 23.84 12.92 7.77
N TYR A 222 23.04 11.91 8.08
CA TYR A 222 22.62 11.58 9.44
C TYR A 222 23.52 10.54 10.15
N GLY A 223 24.61 10.12 9.52
CA GLY A 223 25.52 9.11 10.08
C GLY A 223 24.94 7.69 10.10
N LEU A 224 23.98 7.43 9.23
CA LEU A 224 23.35 6.11 9.03
C LEU A 224 24.08 5.34 7.91
N GLY A 225 23.97 4.01 7.93
CA GLY A 225 24.45 3.18 6.82
C GLY A 225 23.45 3.14 5.63
N HIS A 226 23.97 2.74 4.46
CA HIS A 226 23.18 2.54 3.25
C HIS A 226 23.77 1.40 2.41
#